data_cbf0defe6daf2146cce2efa550999ba2
#
_entry.id   cbf0defe6daf2146cce2efa550999ba2
#
_cell.length_a   1.000
_cell.length_b   1.000
_cell.length_c   1.000
_cell.angle_alpha   90.00
_cell.angle_beta   90.00
_cell.angle_gamma   90.00
#
_symmetry.space_group_name_H-M   'P 1'
#
loop_
_entity.id
_entity.type
_entity.pdbx_description
1 polymer ?
#
loop_
_entity_poly.entity_id
_entity_poly.type
_entity_poly.pdbx_seq_one_letter_code
_entity_poly.pdbx_strand_id
1 'polypeptide(L)'
;IGVQTDMCTPALARFGSDALKREFLAPAIAGDMVGCIGVSEPGAGSDVASIKSHARKDGDDYVITGQKMWITNSLQADWMCMLVNTGDSASGNQHKNKSLIMVPMRDGPNGKLTKGIEVAQKIRKIGMNSSDTGLIYFDEVRVPQRNLIGQEGSGFMYQMMQFQEERLWAAGSGLQSLTNCIDWTVEWAQERKLFGATLADQQWVQFKLAEMKTEVESLRALTYRACELYVQGQDVTELASMAKLKAGRLNRIVPDGCLQFW
;
A
#
# COMPACT_ATOMS: atom_id res chain seq x y z
N ILE A 1 -3.30 8.93 -3.14
CA ILE A 1 -2.44 8.84 -4.35
C ILE A 1 -1.66 7.53 -4.32
N GLY A 2 -0.81 7.21 -3.35
CA GLY A 2 0.10 6.06 -3.36
C GLY A 2 -0.54 4.70 -3.67
N VAL A 3 -1.77 4.43 -3.24
CA VAL A 3 -2.47 3.19 -3.62
C VAL A 3 -2.70 3.14 -5.13
N GLN A 4 -3.09 4.26 -5.72
CA GLN A 4 -3.33 4.38 -7.17
C GLN A 4 -2.04 4.19 -7.98
N THR A 5 -0.95 4.85 -7.56
CA THR A 5 0.28 4.93 -8.37
C THR A 5 1.24 3.79 -8.10
N ASP A 6 1.34 3.33 -6.84
CA ASP A 6 2.44 2.46 -6.41
C ASP A 6 1.99 1.09 -5.86
N MET A 7 0.68 0.86 -5.69
CA MET A 7 0.20 -0.38 -5.07
C MET A 7 -0.74 -1.20 -5.96
N CYS A 8 -1.73 -0.59 -6.63
CA CYS A 8 -2.67 -1.37 -7.44
C CYS A 8 -2.28 -1.50 -8.92
N THR A 9 -1.43 -0.62 -9.43
CA THR A 9 -1.04 -0.59 -10.86
C THR A 9 0.22 -1.38 -11.22
N PRO A 10 1.26 -1.56 -10.34
CA PRO A 10 2.54 -2.15 -10.78
C PRO A 10 2.43 -3.57 -11.30
N ALA A 11 1.65 -4.44 -10.65
CA ALA A 11 1.47 -5.81 -11.14
C ALA A 11 0.78 -5.85 -12.50
N LEU A 12 -0.23 -5.00 -12.71
CA LEU A 12 -0.90 -4.85 -14.00
C LEU A 12 0.07 -4.31 -15.07
N ALA A 13 0.89 -3.32 -14.74
CA ALA A 13 1.87 -2.75 -15.65
C ALA A 13 2.93 -3.77 -16.11
N ARG A 14 3.40 -4.62 -15.19
CA ARG A 14 4.46 -5.59 -15.46
C ARG A 14 3.96 -6.87 -16.14
N PHE A 15 2.87 -7.41 -15.64
CA PHE A 15 2.42 -8.78 -15.97
C PHE A 15 1.08 -8.81 -16.71
N GLY A 16 0.36 -7.69 -16.76
CA GLY A 16 -0.93 -7.61 -17.47
C GLY A 16 -0.77 -7.71 -18.98
N SER A 17 -1.78 -8.28 -19.63
CA SER A 17 -1.89 -8.27 -21.10
C SER A 17 -2.08 -6.84 -21.62
N ASP A 18 -1.75 -6.60 -22.88
CA ASP A 18 -1.97 -5.29 -23.51
C ASP A 18 -3.44 -4.88 -23.53
N ALA A 19 -4.35 -5.85 -23.59
CA ALA A 19 -5.78 -5.58 -23.47
C ALA A 19 -6.14 -5.04 -22.10
N LEU A 20 -5.67 -5.68 -21.01
CA LEU A 20 -5.88 -5.23 -19.64
C LEU A 20 -5.24 -3.86 -19.37
N LYS A 21 -4.04 -3.63 -19.91
CA LYS A 21 -3.37 -2.33 -19.77
C LYS A 21 -4.17 -1.21 -20.43
N ARG A 22 -4.71 -1.44 -21.62
CA ARG A 22 -5.58 -0.46 -22.30
C ARG A 22 -6.90 -0.22 -21.57
N GLU A 23 -7.49 -1.29 -21.04
CA GLU A 23 -8.81 -1.25 -20.40
C GLU A 23 -8.76 -0.61 -18.99
N PHE A 24 -7.74 -0.89 -18.19
CA PHE A 24 -7.67 -0.50 -16.78
C PHE A 24 -6.49 0.43 -16.45
N LEU A 25 -5.29 0.17 -16.99
CA LEU A 25 -4.10 0.92 -16.60
C LEU A 25 -4.07 2.31 -17.25
N ALA A 26 -4.33 2.41 -18.54
CA ALA A 26 -4.29 3.68 -19.25
C ALA A 26 -5.30 4.70 -18.68
N PRO A 27 -6.59 4.35 -18.45
CA PRO A 27 -7.53 5.25 -17.78
C PRO A 27 -7.14 5.58 -16.33
N ALA A 28 -6.51 4.63 -15.61
CA ALA A 28 -6.04 4.88 -14.25
C ALA A 28 -4.89 5.90 -14.21
N ILE A 29 -3.98 5.84 -15.20
CA ILE A 29 -2.89 6.83 -15.34
C ILE A 29 -3.45 8.20 -15.73
N ALA A 30 -4.46 8.24 -16.61
CA ALA A 30 -5.13 9.49 -17.01
C ALA A 30 -5.94 10.13 -15.86
N GLY A 31 -6.28 9.36 -14.83
CA GLY A 31 -7.12 9.81 -13.72
C GLY A 31 -8.63 9.61 -13.94
N ASP A 32 -9.00 8.91 -15.02
CA ASP A 32 -10.40 8.64 -15.37
C ASP A 32 -10.99 7.49 -14.55
N MET A 33 -10.13 6.60 -14.01
CA MET A 33 -10.51 5.48 -13.17
C MET A 33 -9.70 5.43 -11.88
N VAL A 34 -10.34 5.04 -10.79
CA VAL A 34 -9.71 4.80 -9.49
C VAL A 34 -9.52 3.32 -9.27
N GLY A 35 -8.29 2.93 -8.93
CA GLY A 35 -7.95 1.56 -8.58
C GLY A 35 -7.78 1.36 -7.07
N CYS A 36 -8.00 0.11 -6.65
CA CYS A 36 -7.63 -0.36 -5.32
C CYS A 36 -6.93 -1.71 -5.38
N ILE A 37 -6.30 -2.10 -4.27
CA ILE A 37 -5.65 -3.41 -4.14
C ILE A 37 -6.35 -4.25 -3.08
N GLY A 38 -6.68 -5.49 -3.41
CA GLY A 38 -7.40 -6.43 -2.54
C GLY A 38 -6.51 -7.60 -2.13
N VAL A 39 -5.74 -7.46 -1.04
CA VAL A 39 -4.89 -8.53 -0.50
C VAL A 39 -5.37 -8.98 0.87
N SER A 40 -5.36 -8.07 1.86
CA SER A 40 -5.68 -8.38 3.25
C SER A 40 -7.14 -8.81 3.45
N GLU A 41 -7.35 -9.72 4.39
CA GLU A 41 -8.65 -10.22 4.83
C GLU A 41 -8.78 -10.09 6.36
N PRO A 42 -9.97 -10.17 6.95
CA PRO A 42 -10.13 -10.12 8.41
C PRO A 42 -9.23 -11.09 9.18
N GLY A 43 -8.98 -12.28 8.60
CA GLY A 43 -8.15 -13.32 9.20
C GLY A 43 -6.74 -13.45 8.62
N ALA A 44 -6.35 -12.61 7.66
CA ALA A 44 -5.08 -12.72 6.93
C ALA A 44 -4.52 -11.34 6.55
N GLY A 45 -3.53 -10.88 7.29
CA GLY A 45 -2.80 -9.64 7.04
C GLY A 45 -1.32 -9.91 6.82
N SER A 46 -0.56 -10.10 7.90
CA SER A 46 0.88 -10.44 7.79
C SER A 46 1.10 -11.81 7.13
N ASP A 47 0.24 -12.76 7.39
CA ASP A 47 0.21 -14.06 6.72
C ASP A 47 -0.69 -14.01 5.48
N VAL A 48 -0.17 -13.41 4.40
CA VAL A 48 -0.88 -13.31 3.11
C VAL A 48 -1.10 -14.68 2.47
N ALA A 49 -0.31 -15.69 2.84
CA ALA A 49 -0.49 -17.05 2.32
C ALA A 49 -1.81 -17.69 2.80
N SER A 50 -2.36 -17.23 3.92
CA SER A 50 -3.57 -17.79 4.54
C SER A 50 -4.89 -17.14 4.10
N ILE A 51 -4.91 -16.31 3.06
CA ILE A 51 -6.15 -15.74 2.51
C ILE A 51 -7.14 -16.83 2.12
N LYS A 52 -8.43 -16.54 2.28
CA LYS A 52 -9.53 -17.50 2.04
C LYS A 52 -10.37 -17.15 0.82
N SER A 53 -10.36 -15.90 0.37
CA SER A 53 -11.06 -15.54 -0.88
C SER A 53 -10.58 -16.42 -2.02
N HIS A 54 -11.52 -16.93 -2.80
CA HIS A 54 -11.24 -17.87 -3.89
C HIS A 54 -11.98 -17.50 -5.16
N ALA A 55 -11.44 -17.95 -6.29
CA ALA A 55 -12.02 -17.82 -7.62
C ALA A 55 -12.03 -19.20 -8.27
N ARG A 56 -13.21 -19.75 -8.49
CA ARG A 56 -13.39 -20.98 -9.28
C ARG A 56 -13.65 -20.65 -10.75
N LYS A 57 -13.20 -21.50 -11.66
CA LYS A 57 -13.54 -21.38 -13.08
C LYS A 57 -14.95 -21.87 -13.33
N ASP A 58 -15.69 -21.14 -14.17
CA ASP A 58 -17.04 -21.50 -14.60
C ASP A 58 -17.28 -20.95 -16.00
N GLY A 59 -17.17 -21.84 -17.03
CA GLY A 59 -17.13 -21.43 -18.42
C GLY A 59 -15.93 -20.55 -18.71
N ASP A 60 -16.16 -19.38 -19.29
CA ASP A 60 -15.13 -18.39 -19.64
C ASP A 60 -14.85 -17.40 -18.51
N ASP A 61 -15.45 -17.61 -17.33
CA ASP A 61 -15.35 -16.72 -16.18
C ASP A 61 -14.59 -17.36 -15.00
N TYR A 62 -14.04 -16.51 -14.15
CA TYR A 62 -13.82 -16.76 -12.72
C TYR A 62 -15.05 -16.32 -11.93
N VAL A 63 -15.48 -17.13 -10.99
CA VAL A 63 -16.51 -16.80 -9.99
C VAL A 63 -15.82 -16.59 -8.65
N ILE A 64 -15.85 -15.36 -8.17
CA ILE A 64 -15.09 -14.92 -6.99
C ILE A 64 -16.02 -14.86 -5.78
N THR A 65 -15.60 -15.50 -4.68
CA THR A 65 -16.27 -15.43 -3.38
C THR A 65 -15.27 -15.20 -2.26
N GLY A 66 -15.61 -14.32 -1.31
CA GLY A 66 -14.77 -13.99 -0.17
C GLY A 66 -14.96 -12.59 0.34
N GLN A 67 -13.93 -12.08 1.02
CA GLN A 67 -13.95 -10.74 1.59
C GLN A 67 -12.53 -10.13 1.63
N LYS A 68 -12.46 -8.82 1.51
CA LYS A 68 -11.21 -8.06 1.63
C LYS A 68 -11.38 -6.92 2.63
N MET A 69 -10.41 -6.74 3.51
CA MET A 69 -10.46 -5.76 4.59
C MET A 69 -9.26 -4.81 4.56
N TRP A 70 -9.46 -3.61 5.05
CA TRP A 70 -8.49 -2.51 5.07
C TRP A 70 -8.20 -1.96 3.68
N ILE A 71 -9.18 -2.01 2.78
CA ILE A 71 -9.00 -1.63 1.37
C ILE A 71 -9.15 -0.13 1.22
N THR A 72 -8.04 0.54 0.96
CA THR A 72 -8.01 1.97 0.62
C THR A 72 -8.59 2.19 -0.78
N ASN A 73 -9.31 3.29 -0.99
CA ASN A 73 -10.08 3.65 -2.17
C ASN A 73 -11.33 2.79 -2.40
N SER A 74 -11.67 1.87 -1.51
CA SER A 74 -12.74 0.90 -1.71
C SER A 74 -14.13 1.50 -2.02
N LEU A 75 -14.42 2.70 -1.49
CA LEU A 75 -15.71 3.33 -1.68
C LEU A 75 -15.87 3.94 -3.07
N GLN A 76 -14.77 4.27 -3.73
CA GLN A 76 -14.75 4.97 -5.02
C GLN A 76 -14.07 4.19 -6.14
N ALA A 77 -13.43 3.05 -5.83
CA ALA A 77 -12.70 2.27 -6.83
C ALA A 77 -13.61 1.76 -7.95
N ASP A 78 -13.14 1.93 -9.18
CA ASP A 78 -13.75 1.38 -10.40
C ASP A 78 -13.26 -0.04 -10.66
N TRP A 79 -12.06 -0.38 -10.20
CA TRP A 79 -11.49 -1.72 -10.31
C TRP A 79 -10.57 -2.06 -9.13
N MET A 80 -10.37 -3.36 -8.93
CA MET A 80 -9.48 -3.91 -7.90
C MET A 80 -8.47 -4.88 -8.52
N CYS A 81 -7.19 -4.69 -8.20
CA CYS A 81 -6.18 -5.75 -8.35
C CYS A 81 -6.31 -6.69 -7.15
N MET A 82 -6.89 -7.87 -7.34
CA MET A 82 -7.26 -8.76 -6.26
C MET A 82 -6.43 -10.04 -6.24
N LEU A 83 -5.82 -10.33 -5.09
CA LEU A 83 -5.18 -11.63 -4.83
C LEU A 83 -6.21 -12.62 -4.30
N VAL A 84 -6.37 -13.76 -4.98
CA VAL A 84 -7.33 -14.81 -4.64
C VAL A 84 -6.72 -16.21 -4.82
N ASN A 85 -7.28 -17.20 -4.15
CA ASN A 85 -6.97 -18.61 -4.40
C ASN A 85 -7.67 -19.06 -5.70
N THR A 86 -6.92 -19.62 -6.65
CA THR A 86 -7.45 -20.19 -7.92
C THR A 86 -7.17 -21.69 -8.05
N GLY A 87 -6.27 -22.22 -7.23
CA GLY A 87 -5.97 -23.66 -7.17
C GLY A 87 -6.61 -24.35 -5.98
N ASP A 88 -6.67 -25.67 -6.04
CA ASP A 88 -7.16 -26.48 -4.93
C ASP A 88 -6.32 -26.27 -3.67
N SER A 89 -6.98 -25.99 -2.55
CA SER A 89 -6.35 -25.89 -1.24
C SER A 89 -5.67 -27.22 -0.82
N ALA A 90 -6.07 -28.33 -1.44
CA ALA A 90 -5.51 -29.66 -1.23
C ALA A 90 -4.14 -29.89 -1.89
N SER A 91 -3.68 -29.00 -2.80
CA SER A 91 -2.40 -29.17 -3.50
C SER A 91 -1.15 -28.93 -2.64
N GLY A 92 -1.31 -28.60 -1.37
CA GLY A 92 -0.23 -28.52 -0.37
C GLY A 92 0.71 -27.32 -0.47
N ASN A 93 0.69 -26.52 -1.55
CA ASN A 93 1.58 -25.36 -1.71
C ASN A 93 0.76 -24.06 -1.77
N GLN A 94 0.56 -23.45 -0.59
CA GLN A 94 -0.19 -22.19 -0.44
C GLN A 94 0.42 -20.99 -1.20
N HIS A 95 1.66 -21.09 -1.66
CA HIS A 95 2.34 -20.03 -2.41
C HIS A 95 2.12 -20.14 -3.93
N LYS A 96 1.67 -21.31 -4.42
CA LYS A 96 1.46 -21.58 -5.85
C LYS A 96 -0.01 -21.72 -6.26
N ASN A 97 -0.94 -21.45 -5.35
CA ASN A 97 -2.38 -21.58 -5.61
C ASN A 97 -3.09 -20.22 -5.69
N LYS A 98 -2.36 -19.11 -5.77
CA LYS A 98 -2.93 -17.77 -5.79
C LYS A 98 -2.67 -17.06 -7.10
N SER A 99 -3.66 -16.30 -7.54
CA SER A 99 -3.60 -15.50 -8.76
C SER A 99 -3.98 -14.05 -8.46
N LEU A 100 -3.48 -13.13 -9.30
CA LEU A 100 -3.94 -11.76 -9.34
C LEU A 100 -5.00 -11.63 -10.43
N ILE A 101 -6.16 -11.11 -10.10
CA ILE A 101 -7.28 -10.92 -11.03
C ILE A 101 -7.71 -9.45 -11.00
N MET A 102 -7.90 -8.85 -12.18
CA MET A 102 -8.53 -7.54 -12.33
C MET A 102 -10.03 -7.68 -12.17
N VAL A 103 -10.55 -7.16 -11.07
CA VAL A 103 -11.98 -7.20 -10.75
C VAL A 103 -12.60 -5.83 -11.02
N PRO A 104 -13.49 -5.69 -12.03
CA PRO A 104 -14.30 -4.49 -12.17
C PRO A 104 -15.20 -4.31 -10.95
N MET A 105 -14.98 -3.25 -10.20
CA MET A 105 -15.79 -2.93 -9.00
C MET A 105 -17.12 -2.27 -9.39
N ARG A 106 -17.17 -1.68 -10.57
CA ARG A 106 -18.33 -0.93 -11.09
C ARG A 106 -18.59 -1.27 -12.55
N ASP A 107 -19.79 -0.98 -13.01
CA ASP A 107 -20.24 -1.15 -14.41
C ASP A 107 -19.76 -0.03 -15.37
N GLY A 108 -18.72 0.67 -15.00
CA GLY A 108 -18.04 1.77 -15.69
C GLY A 108 -17.54 2.81 -14.69
N PRO A 109 -16.77 3.81 -15.15
CA PRO A 109 -16.23 4.86 -14.28
C PRO A 109 -17.34 5.56 -13.48
N ASN A 110 -17.22 5.55 -12.15
CA ASN A 110 -18.23 6.08 -11.22
C ASN A 110 -19.63 5.44 -11.34
N GLY A 111 -19.74 4.28 -11.98
CA GLY A 111 -21.00 3.56 -12.16
C GLY A 111 -21.49 2.85 -10.90
N LYS A 112 -22.50 2.00 -11.05
CA LYS A 112 -23.02 1.19 -9.95
C LYS A 112 -22.04 0.06 -9.62
N LEU A 113 -22.03 -0.38 -8.36
CA LEU A 113 -21.26 -1.55 -7.96
C LEU A 113 -21.65 -2.78 -8.79
N THR A 114 -20.66 -3.54 -9.20
CA THR A 114 -20.85 -4.81 -9.90
C THR A 114 -21.69 -5.76 -9.04
N LYS A 115 -22.59 -6.50 -9.66
CA LYS A 115 -23.46 -7.46 -8.96
C LYS A 115 -22.61 -8.43 -8.15
N GLY A 116 -22.98 -8.64 -6.88
CA GLY A 116 -22.27 -9.50 -5.94
C GLY A 116 -21.16 -8.78 -5.17
N ILE A 117 -20.87 -7.52 -5.45
CA ILE A 117 -19.93 -6.71 -4.67
C ILE A 117 -20.70 -5.83 -3.70
N GLU A 118 -20.31 -5.89 -2.43
CA GLU A 118 -20.82 -5.03 -1.38
C GLU A 118 -19.66 -4.36 -0.63
N VAL A 119 -19.65 -3.03 -0.56
CA VAL A 119 -18.78 -2.29 0.35
C VAL A 119 -19.53 -2.16 1.68
N ALA A 120 -19.32 -3.15 2.55
CA ALA A 120 -20.13 -3.35 3.75
C ALA A 120 -19.85 -2.33 4.85
N GLN A 121 -18.61 -1.82 4.94
CA GLN A 121 -18.24 -0.90 5.99
C GLN A 121 -17.14 0.07 5.56
N LYS A 122 -17.37 1.37 5.80
CA LYS A 122 -16.31 2.38 5.85
C LYS A 122 -15.66 2.34 7.23
N ILE A 123 -14.38 2.04 7.29
CA ILE A 123 -13.62 1.90 8.54
C ILE A 123 -13.21 3.29 9.04
N ARG A 124 -13.55 3.61 10.28
CA ARG A 124 -13.10 4.84 10.95
C ARG A 124 -11.64 4.65 11.42
N LYS A 125 -10.81 5.64 11.11
CA LYS A 125 -9.38 5.65 11.44
C LYS A 125 -9.06 6.79 12.39
N ILE A 126 -7.94 6.70 13.12
CA ILE A 126 -7.46 7.77 14.01
C ILE A 126 -7.04 9.01 13.20
N GLY A 127 -6.52 8.81 12.00
CA GLY A 127 -6.11 9.88 11.08
C GLY A 127 -6.45 9.57 9.64
N MET A 128 -5.97 10.40 8.71
CA MET A 128 -6.20 10.28 7.27
C MET A 128 -7.68 10.15 6.90
N ASN A 129 -8.53 11.00 7.50
CA ASN A 129 -9.99 10.92 7.34
C ASN A 129 -10.47 11.23 5.92
N SER A 130 -9.66 11.94 5.12
CA SER A 130 -9.91 12.20 3.70
C SER A 130 -9.63 10.99 2.78
N SER A 131 -8.96 9.95 3.30
CA SER A 131 -8.75 8.68 2.61
C SER A 131 -9.77 7.67 3.12
N ASP A 132 -10.55 7.06 2.24
CA ASP A 132 -11.44 5.98 2.63
C ASP A 132 -10.69 4.66 2.83
N THR A 133 -11.28 3.79 3.62
CA THR A 133 -10.81 2.42 3.85
C THR A 133 -12.01 1.56 4.18
N GLY A 134 -12.19 0.43 3.50
CA GLY A 134 -13.40 -0.36 3.65
C GLY A 134 -13.18 -1.85 3.83
N LEU A 135 -14.26 -2.49 4.22
CA LEU A 135 -14.49 -3.93 4.18
C LEU A 135 -15.42 -4.22 2.99
N ILE A 136 -15.01 -5.15 2.15
CA ILE A 136 -15.72 -5.52 0.92
C ILE A 136 -16.03 -7.01 0.94
N TYR A 137 -17.27 -7.35 0.60
CA TYR A 137 -17.71 -8.72 0.35
C TYR A 137 -17.85 -8.96 -1.15
N PHE A 138 -17.54 -10.18 -1.56
CA PHE A 138 -17.70 -10.73 -2.90
C PHE A 138 -18.55 -11.99 -2.81
N ASP A 139 -19.74 -11.96 -3.41
CA ASP A 139 -20.67 -13.05 -3.47
C ASP A 139 -20.92 -13.49 -4.91
N GLU A 140 -20.23 -14.54 -5.33
CA GLU A 140 -20.26 -15.11 -6.67
C GLU A 140 -20.05 -14.08 -7.81
N VAL A 141 -19.10 -13.17 -7.62
CA VAL A 141 -18.77 -12.14 -8.60
C VAL A 141 -18.13 -12.76 -9.83
N ARG A 142 -18.76 -12.59 -10.99
CA ARG A 142 -18.26 -13.11 -12.28
C ARG A 142 -17.31 -12.13 -12.93
N VAL A 143 -16.13 -12.63 -13.28
CA VAL A 143 -15.06 -11.87 -13.93
C VAL A 143 -14.49 -12.71 -15.08
N PRO A 144 -14.38 -12.19 -16.31
CA PRO A 144 -13.83 -12.94 -17.43
C PRO A 144 -12.42 -13.47 -17.13
N GLN A 145 -12.11 -14.70 -17.55
CA GLN A 145 -10.78 -15.30 -17.34
C GLN A 145 -9.64 -14.48 -17.96
N ARG A 146 -9.92 -13.69 -19.00
CA ARG A 146 -8.97 -12.73 -19.60
C ARG A 146 -8.48 -11.66 -18.64
N ASN A 147 -9.17 -11.46 -17.50
CA ASN A 147 -8.78 -10.50 -16.46
C ASN A 147 -7.69 -11.03 -15.51
N LEU A 148 -7.19 -12.24 -15.76
CA LEU A 148 -6.02 -12.77 -15.06
C LEU A 148 -4.77 -11.93 -15.37
N ILE A 149 -4.04 -11.54 -14.34
CA ILE A 149 -2.76 -10.85 -14.47
C ILE A 149 -1.64 -11.89 -14.50
N GLY A 150 -0.94 -11.97 -15.64
CA GLY A 150 0.17 -12.90 -15.82
C GLY A 150 -0.29 -14.36 -15.86
N GLN A 151 0.33 -15.21 -15.06
CA GLN A 151 0.07 -16.66 -15.05
C GLN A 151 -0.73 -17.05 -13.81
N GLU A 152 -1.67 -17.98 -14.00
CA GLU A 152 -2.43 -18.57 -12.90
C GLU A 152 -1.49 -19.28 -11.91
N GLY A 153 -1.76 -19.11 -10.63
CA GLY A 153 -0.92 -19.66 -9.54
C GLY A 153 0.35 -18.84 -9.23
N SER A 154 0.69 -17.83 -10.03
CA SER A 154 1.88 -16.99 -9.81
C SER A 154 1.59 -15.69 -9.05
N GLY A 155 0.34 -15.44 -8.68
CA GLY A 155 -0.08 -14.18 -8.05
C GLY A 155 0.61 -13.90 -6.71
N PHE A 156 0.89 -14.91 -5.91
CA PHE A 156 1.64 -14.73 -4.67
C PHE A 156 3.06 -14.19 -4.93
N MET A 157 3.76 -14.76 -5.92
CA MET A 157 5.09 -14.30 -6.30
C MET A 157 5.06 -12.85 -6.81
N TYR A 158 4.11 -12.51 -7.69
CA TYR A 158 3.95 -11.15 -8.20
C TYR A 158 3.68 -10.15 -7.07
N GLN A 159 2.85 -10.53 -6.10
CA GLN A 159 2.56 -9.69 -4.94
C GLN A 159 3.78 -9.51 -4.03
N MET A 160 4.60 -10.53 -3.85
CA MET A 160 5.85 -10.41 -3.08
C MET A 160 6.84 -9.44 -3.74
N MET A 161 6.96 -9.48 -5.06
CA MET A 161 7.78 -8.52 -5.82
C MET A 161 7.25 -7.09 -5.64
N GLN A 162 5.94 -6.90 -5.75
CA GLN A 162 5.29 -5.59 -5.58
C GLN A 162 5.47 -5.05 -4.16
N PHE A 163 5.44 -5.89 -3.14
CA PHE A 163 5.65 -5.45 -1.75
C PHE A 163 7.03 -4.83 -1.49
N GLN A 164 8.04 -5.12 -2.30
CA GLN A 164 9.32 -4.42 -2.20
C GLN A 164 9.18 -2.95 -2.59
N GLU A 165 8.48 -2.66 -3.69
CA GLU A 165 8.19 -1.28 -4.13
C GLU A 165 7.35 -0.54 -3.10
N GLU A 166 6.32 -1.18 -2.59
CA GLU A 166 5.46 -0.60 -1.55
C GLU A 166 6.26 -0.25 -0.28
N ARG A 167 7.24 -1.09 0.10
CA ARG A 167 8.14 -0.80 1.24
C ARG A 167 9.04 0.40 0.98
N LEU A 168 9.62 0.49 -0.22
CA LEU A 168 10.45 1.65 -0.62
C LEU A 168 9.61 2.92 -0.66
N TRP A 169 8.42 2.85 -1.26
CA TRP A 169 7.48 3.96 -1.28
C TRP A 169 7.13 4.42 0.15
N ALA A 170 6.79 3.48 1.05
CA ALA A 170 6.45 3.79 2.44
C ALA A 170 7.61 4.40 3.22
N ALA A 171 8.87 4.01 2.90
CA ALA A 171 10.05 4.61 3.50
C ALA A 171 10.31 6.02 2.97
N GLY A 172 10.19 6.22 1.65
CA GLY A 172 10.48 7.49 0.99
C GLY A 172 9.43 8.57 1.25
N SER A 173 8.15 8.20 1.20
CA SER A 173 7.03 9.16 1.32
C SER A 173 6.98 9.86 2.68
N GLY A 174 7.50 9.25 3.75
CA GLY A 174 7.54 9.84 5.09
C GLY A 174 8.69 10.81 5.35
N LEU A 175 9.76 10.77 4.56
CA LEU A 175 11.01 11.51 4.84
C LEU A 175 10.80 13.01 4.94
N GLN A 176 10.05 13.61 4.01
CA GLN A 176 9.81 15.05 4.03
C GLN A 176 8.96 15.48 5.22
N SER A 177 7.95 14.69 5.59
CA SER A 177 7.12 14.99 6.77
C SER A 177 7.93 14.95 8.05
N LEU A 178 8.83 13.98 8.20
CA LEU A 178 9.74 13.90 9.35
C LEU A 178 10.70 15.08 9.41
N THR A 179 11.26 15.47 8.26
CA THR A 179 12.11 16.66 8.15
C THR A 179 11.34 17.91 8.56
N ASN A 180 10.14 18.11 8.03
CA ASN A 180 9.30 19.26 8.35
C ASN A 180 8.94 19.32 9.85
N CYS A 181 8.64 18.19 10.49
CA CYS A 181 8.39 18.14 11.94
C CYS A 181 9.57 18.72 12.73
N ILE A 182 10.79 18.33 12.37
CA ILE A 182 12.00 18.80 13.04
C ILE A 182 12.22 20.29 12.75
N ASP A 183 12.13 20.71 11.50
CA ASP A 183 12.41 22.08 11.07
C ASP A 183 11.42 23.07 11.72
N TRP A 184 10.11 22.77 11.73
CA TRP A 184 9.09 23.57 12.44
C TRP A 184 9.33 23.60 13.95
N THR A 185 9.80 22.51 14.53
CA THR A 185 10.12 22.48 15.97
C THR A 185 11.36 23.35 16.29
N VAL A 186 12.35 23.38 15.38
CA VAL A 186 13.49 24.29 15.49
C VAL A 186 13.03 25.76 15.43
N GLU A 187 12.20 26.12 14.46
CA GLU A 187 11.63 27.47 14.31
C GLU A 187 10.88 27.87 15.58
N TRP A 188 9.98 27.02 16.08
CA TRP A 188 9.25 27.24 17.32
C TRP A 188 10.19 27.41 18.53
N ALA A 189 11.21 26.56 18.67
CA ALA A 189 12.17 26.62 19.77
C ALA A 189 13.01 27.90 19.77
N GLN A 190 13.27 28.51 18.61
CA GLN A 190 13.95 29.79 18.50
C GLN A 190 13.10 30.97 18.94
N GLU A 191 11.78 30.87 18.83
CA GLU A 191 10.84 31.93 19.22
C GLU A 191 10.42 31.81 20.69
N ARG A 192 10.21 30.58 21.19
CA ARG A 192 9.72 30.33 22.56
C ARG A 192 10.76 30.66 23.59
N LYS A 193 10.41 31.59 24.50
CA LYS A 193 11.26 32.03 25.60
C LYS A 193 10.87 31.35 26.91
N LEU A 194 11.86 30.89 27.67
CA LEU A 194 11.74 30.40 29.04
C LEU A 194 13.04 30.56 29.79
N PHE A 195 12.96 30.83 31.07
CA PHE A 195 14.13 31.06 31.95
C PHE A 195 15.11 32.12 31.43
N GLY A 196 14.61 33.16 30.74
CA GLY A 196 15.42 34.28 30.26
C GLY A 196 16.17 34.00 28.92
N ALA A 197 16.01 32.83 28.31
CA ALA A 197 16.62 32.43 27.03
C ALA A 197 15.57 31.85 26.11
N THR A 198 15.94 31.47 24.89
CA THR A 198 15.05 30.72 23.99
C THR A 198 15.05 29.23 24.36
N LEU A 199 14.01 28.51 23.95
CA LEU A 199 13.98 27.05 24.11
C LEU A 199 15.14 26.39 23.33
N ALA A 200 15.53 26.95 22.20
CA ALA A 200 16.66 26.49 21.39
C ALA A 200 18.02 26.64 22.08
N ASP A 201 18.15 27.52 23.08
CA ASP A 201 19.39 27.68 23.85
C ASP A 201 19.60 26.54 24.86
N GLN A 202 18.57 25.72 25.10
CA GLN A 202 18.65 24.59 26.02
C GLN A 202 19.38 23.41 25.37
N GLN A 203 20.53 23.03 25.91
CA GLN A 203 21.39 21.96 25.34
C GLN A 203 20.65 20.63 25.18
N TRP A 204 19.75 20.27 26.09
CA TRP A 204 18.94 19.06 25.98
C TRP A 204 18.04 19.07 24.74
N VAL A 205 17.45 20.21 24.42
CA VAL A 205 16.60 20.40 23.22
C VAL A 205 17.44 20.25 21.96
N GLN A 206 18.61 20.91 21.92
CA GLN A 206 19.55 20.81 20.79
C GLN A 206 19.96 19.36 20.53
N PHE A 207 20.31 18.61 21.58
CA PHE A 207 20.72 17.21 21.43
C PHE A 207 19.58 16.33 20.91
N LYS A 208 18.36 16.50 21.44
CA LYS A 208 17.21 15.71 20.99
C LYS A 208 16.86 15.98 19.52
N LEU A 209 16.89 17.24 19.10
CA LEU A 209 16.66 17.59 17.69
C LEU A 209 17.77 17.05 16.78
N ALA A 210 19.03 17.12 17.20
CA ALA A 210 20.16 16.58 16.47
C ALA A 210 20.11 15.06 16.34
N GLU A 211 19.75 14.33 17.41
CA GLU A 211 19.53 12.87 17.36
C GLU A 211 18.43 12.51 16.34
N MET A 212 17.27 13.17 16.43
CA MET A 212 16.17 12.92 15.48
C MET A 212 16.56 13.22 14.02
N LYS A 213 17.27 14.33 13.77
CA LYS A 213 17.76 14.69 12.43
C LYS A 213 18.74 13.65 11.90
N THR A 214 19.67 13.18 12.72
CA THR A 214 20.64 12.13 12.37
C THR A 214 19.93 10.83 11.95
N GLU A 215 18.90 10.45 12.70
CA GLU A 215 18.12 9.26 12.39
C GLU A 215 17.32 9.38 11.07
N VAL A 216 16.75 10.56 10.79
CA VAL A 216 16.05 10.84 9.53
C VAL A 216 17.01 10.81 8.34
N GLU A 217 18.21 11.41 8.46
CA GLU A 217 19.22 11.39 7.39
C GLU A 217 19.78 9.98 7.16
N SER A 218 19.92 9.18 8.23
CA SER A 218 20.28 7.76 8.10
C SER A 218 19.22 6.97 7.34
N LEU A 219 17.93 7.24 7.59
CA LEU A 219 16.83 6.63 6.83
C LEU A 219 16.86 7.08 5.36
N ARG A 220 17.12 8.38 5.12
CA ARG A 220 17.22 8.93 3.76
C ARG A 220 18.31 8.22 2.96
N ALA A 221 19.52 8.11 3.52
CA ALA A 221 20.66 7.45 2.88
C ALA A 221 20.34 5.97 2.57
N LEU A 222 19.75 5.24 3.53
CA LEU A 222 19.35 3.85 3.34
C LEU A 222 18.31 3.70 2.22
N THR A 223 17.27 4.57 2.23
CA THR A 223 16.19 4.52 1.24
C THR A 223 16.71 4.84 -0.16
N TYR A 224 17.52 5.87 -0.31
CA TYR A 224 18.09 6.25 -1.62
C TYR A 224 19.02 5.15 -2.16
N ARG A 225 19.85 4.56 -1.29
CA ARG A 225 20.69 3.42 -1.69
C ARG A 225 19.86 2.24 -2.18
N ALA A 226 18.79 1.93 -1.49
CA ALA A 226 17.87 0.86 -1.91
C ALA A 226 17.19 1.18 -3.26
N CYS A 227 16.77 2.43 -3.48
CA CYS A 227 16.20 2.86 -4.75
C CYS A 227 17.20 2.78 -5.91
N GLU A 228 18.46 3.20 -5.71
CA GLU A 228 19.52 3.08 -6.72
C GLU A 228 19.73 1.64 -7.18
N LEU A 229 19.83 0.71 -6.23
CA LEU A 229 20.00 -0.70 -6.53
C LEU A 229 18.77 -1.31 -7.21
N TYR A 230 17.57 -0.88 -6.77
CA TYR A 230 16.31 -1.31 -7.37
C TYR A 230 16.21 -0.90 -8.86
N VAL A 231 16.55 0.36 -9.18
CA VAL A 231 16.55 0.86 -10.57
C VAL A 231 17.58 0.10 -11.43
N GLN A 232 18.66 -0.39 -10.84
CA GLN A 232 19.65 -1.23 -11.49
C GLN A 232 19.20 -2.70 -11.67
N GLY A 233 17.98 -3.05 -11.24
CA GLY A 233 17.42 -4.41 -11.32
C GLY A 233 17.96 -5.38 -10.28
N GLN A 234 18.61 -4.90 -9.22
CA GLN A 234 19.12 -5.75 -8.14
C GLN A 234 18.02 -6.10 -7.13
N ASP A 235 18.17 -7.23 -6.45
CA ASP A 235 17.30 -7.58 -5.33
C ASP A 235 17.57 -6.66 -4.14
N VAL A 236 16.52 -5.98 -3.69
CA VAL A 236 16.55 -5.04 -2.57
C VAL A 236 15.66 -5.47 -1.42
N THR A 237 15.25 -6.73 -1.37
CA THR A 237 14.31 -7.24 -0.35
C THR A 237 14.74 -6.90 1.07
N GLU A 238 16.03 -7.10 1.38
CA GLU A 238 16.59 -6.79 2.69
C GLU A 238 16.59 -5.29 2.96
N LEU A 239 17.16 -4.49 2.04
CA LEU A 239 17.25 -3.03 2.19
C LEU A 239 15.88 -2.35 2.27
N ALA A 240 14.94 -2.75 1.42
CA ALA A 240 13.56 -2.24 1.45
C ALA A 240 12.85 -2.57 2.78
N SER A 241 13.08 -3.77 3.31
CA SER A 241 12.53 -4.19 4.60
C SER A 241 13.13 -3.39 5.76
N MET A 242 14.46 -3.18 5.76
CA MET A 242 15.14 -2.34 6.76
C MET A 242 14.70 -0.88 6.70
N ALA A 243 14.61 -0.30 5.50
CA ALA A 243 14.15 1.08 5.30
C ALA A 243 12.72 1.26 5.82
N LYS A 244 11.80 0.36 5.45
CA LYS A 244 10.40 0.42 5.91
C LYS A 244 10.28 0.25 7.43
N LEU A 245 11.06 -0.66 8.04
CA LEU A 245 11.09 -0.84 9.50
C LEU A 245 11.54 0.45 10.19
N LYS A 246 12.67 1.03 9.75
CA LYS A 246 13.21 2.27 10.30
C LYS A 246 12.23 3.43 10.12
N ALA A 247 11.66 3.59 8.93
CA ALA A 247 10.65 4.61 8.65
C ALA A 247 9.43 4.51 9.59
N GLY A 248 8.90 3.29 9.78
CA GLY A 248 7.76 3.08 10.68
C GLY A 248 8.06 3.43 12.13
N ARG A 249 9.29 3.21 12.60
CA ARG A 249 9.73 3.63 13.94
C ARG A 249 9.86 5.14 14.04
N LEU A 250 10.50 5.79 13.06
CA LEU A 250 10.73 7.23 13.08
C LEU A 250 9.43 8.03 12.93
N ASN A 251 8.45 7.54 12.17
CA ASN A 251 7.11 8.14 12.09
C ASN A 251 6.34 8.16 13.42
N ARG A 252 6.82 7.45 14.44
CA ARG A 252 6.30 7.53 15.80
C ARG A 252 7.21 8.35 16.71
N ILE A 253 8.53 8.15 16.65
CA ILE A 253 9.52 8.75 17.55
C ILE A 253 9.67 10.24 17.27
N VAL A 254 9.77 10.65 16.00
CA VAL A 254 10.05 12.05 15.64
C VAL A 254 8.87 12.96 15.97
N PRO A 255 7.62 12.68 15.53
CA PRO A 255 6.50 13.55 15.90
C PRO A 255 6.26 13.60 17.41
N ASP A 256 6.35 12.48 18.13
CA ASP A 256 6.20 12.44 19.58
C ASP A 256 7.30 13.24 20.28
N GLY A 257 8.55 13.07 19.85
CA GLY A 257 9.68 13.83 20.35
C GLY A 257 9.56 15.34 20.09
N CYS A 258 9.07 15.74 18.91
CA CYS A 258 8.82 17.14 18.59
C CYS A 258 7.69 17.74 19.45
N LEU A 259 6.62 16.99 19.68
CA LEU A 259 5.50 17.44 20.52
C LEU A 259 5.91 17.77 21.97
N GLN A 260 7.03 17.22 22.47
CA GLN A 260 7.52 17.54 23.80
C GLN A 260 8.01 19.00 23.93
N PHE A 261 8.25 19.69 22.83
CA PHE A 261 8.77 21.05 22.78
C PHE A 261 7.69 22.10 22.48
N TRP A 262 6.46 21.68 22.15
CA TRP A 262 5.31 22.53 21.88
C TRP A 262 4.47 22.71 23.16
#